data_879ff176466fc70eec8a706d9508277d
#
_entry.id   879ff176466fc70eec8a706d9508277d
#
_cell.length_a   1.000
_cell.length_b   1.000
_cell.length_c   1.000
_cell.angle_alpha   90.00
_cell.angle_beta   90.00
_cell.angle_gamma   90.00
#
_symmetry.space_group_name_H-M   'P 1'
#
loop_
_entity.id
_entity.type
_entity.pdbx_description
1 polymer ?
#
loop_
_entity_poly.entity_id
_entity_poly.type
_entity_poly.pdbx_seq_one_letter_code
_entity_poly.pdbx_strand_id
1 'polypeptide(L)' 'MRDPNRLYKFYGEMVRLHMTYMPDIRAGQLMYNFTTWLANKKQIDIFFPDEDELIKLLKEYMGEKE' A
#
# COMPACT_ATOMS: atom_id res chain seq x y z
N MET A 1 20.58 9.18 5.55
CA MET A 1 20.07 8.68 4.27
C MET A 1 19.39 7.33 4.50
N ARG A 2 18.22 7.13 3.90
CA ARG A 2 17.50 5.87 4.07
C ARG A 2 18.15 4.76 3.25
N ASP A 3 18.16 3.55 3.80
CA ASP A 3 18.63 2.37 3.10
C ASP A 3 17.69 2.06 1.93
N PRO A 4 18.18 2.07 0.67
CA PRO A 4 17.31 1.77 -0.46
C PRO A 4 16.79 0.33 -0.48
N ASN A 5 17.39 -0.57 0.28
CA ASN A 5 16.93 -1.96 0.35
C ASN A 5 15.53 -2.08 0.96
N ARG A 6 15.07 -1.07 1.70
CA ARG A 6 13.71 -1.05 2.22
C ARG A 6 12.66 -1.15 1.11
N LEU A 7 13.03 -0.71 -0.09
CA LEU A 7 12.12 -0.68 -1.22
C LEU A 7 11.83 -2.08 -1.77
N TYR A 8 12.78 -3.01 -1.66
CA TYR A 8 12.53 -4.39 -2.07
C TYR A 8 11.38 -4.99 -1.28
N LYS A 9 11.40 -4.81 0.04
CA LYS A 9 10.33 -5.33 0.90
C LYS A 9 9.01 -4.66 0.56
N PHE A 10 9.03 -3.35 0.41
CA PHE A 10 7.80 -2.59 0.13
C PHE A 10 7.17 -3.04 -1.19
N TYR A 11 7.92 -2.99 -2.28
CA TYR A 11 7.36 -3.32 -3.59
C TYR A 11 7.04 -4.80 -3.71
N GLY A 12 7.82 -5.67 -3.05
CA GLY A 12 7.52 -7.09 -3.00
C GLY A 12 6.18 -7.36 -2.33
N GLU A 13 5.92 -6.73 -1.19
CA GLU A 13 4.64 -6.85 -0.51
C GLU A 13 3.51 -6.25 -1.33
N MET A 14 3.77 -5.14 -2.00
CA MET A 14 2.77 -4.52 -2.85
C MET A 14 2.34 -5.44 -3.99
N VAL A 15 3.32 -6.09 -4.64
CA VAL A 15 3.04 -7.05 -5.69
C VAL A 15 2.22 -8.22 -5.14
N ARG A 16 2.65 -8.77 -4.01
CA ARG A 16 1.96 -9.90 -3.38
C ARG A 16 0.51 -9.57 -3.08
N LEU A 17 0.27 -8.44 -2.45
CA LEU A 17 -1.07 -8.01 -2.07
C LEU A 17 -1.94 -7.74 -3.30
N HIS A 18 -1.38 -7.08 -4.29
CA HIS A 18 -2.12 -6.79 -5.52
C HIS A 18 -2.54 -8.09 -6.23
N MET A 19 -1.62 -9.03 -6.35
CA MET A 19 -1.90 -10.30 -7.02
C MET A 19 -2.87 -11.18 -6.23
N THR A 20 -2.80 -11.10 -4.90
CA THR A 20 -3.61 -11.96 -4.04
C THR A 20 -5.05 -11.46 -3.92
N TYR A 21 -5.22 -10.17 -3.72
CA TYR A 21 -6.54 -9.62 -3.35
C TYR A 21 -7.26 -8.90 -4.47
N MET A 22 -6.53 -8.28 -5.40
CA MET A 22 -7.15 -7.47 -6.46
C MET A 22 -6.44 -7.64 -7.80
N PRO A 23 -6.30 -8.89 -8.30
CA PRO A 23 -5.49 -9.14 -9.49
C PRO A 23 -6.05 -8.50 -10.78
N ASP A 24 -7.33 -8.20 -10.81
CA ASP A 24 -7.95 -7.67 -12.02
C ASP A 24 -7.94 -6.15 -12.09
N ILE A 25 -7.56 -5.46 -11.01
CA ILE A 25 -7.50 -4.01 -11.02
C ILE A 25 -6.13 -3.55 -11.54
N ARG A 26 -6.14 -2.50 -12.34
CA ARG A 26 -4.89 -1.95 -12.88
C ARG A 26 -4.10 -1.25 -11.77
N ALA A 27 -2.78 -1.26 -11.90
CA ALA A 27 -1.90 -0.69 -10.88
C ALA A 27 -2.25 0.76 -10.53
N GLY A 28 -2.51 1.58 -11.54
CA GLY A 28 -2.89 2.98 -11.31
C GLY A 28 -4.21 3.12 -10.59
N GLN A 29 -5.16 2.23 -10.88
CA GLN A 29 -6.45 2.22 -10.20
C GLN A 29 -6.29 1.85 -8.73
N LEU A 30 -5.46 0.85 -8.45
CA LEU A 30 -5.18 0.45 -7.07
C LEU A 30 -4.56 1.59 -6.30
N MET A 31 -3.55 2.23 -6.87
CA MET A 31 -2.87 3.34 -6.21
C MET A 31 -3.81 4.51 -5.95
N TYR A 32 -4.62 4.87 -6.93
CA TYR A 32 -5.59 5.95 -6.77
C TYR A 32 -6.61 5.63 -5.68
N ASN A 33 -7.17 4.43 -5.74
CA ASN A 33 -8.20 4.02 -4.77
C ASN A 33 -7.64 3.94 -3.36
N PHE A 34 -6.43 3.41 -3.21
CA PHE A 34 -5.76 3.33 -1.91
C PHE A 34 -5.49 4.73 -1.36
N THR A 35 -4.96 5.63 -2.20
CA THR A 35 -4.68 7.01 -1.80
C THR A 35 -5.94 7.72 -1.34
N THR A 36 -7.05 7.53 -2.07
CA THR A 36 -8.34 8.11 -1.73
C THR A 36 -8.87 7.54 -0.42
N TRP A 37 -8.73 6.22 -0.23
CA TRP A 37 -9.14 5.57 1.02
C TRP A 37 -8.35 6.12 2.21
N LEU A 38 -7.04 6.30 2.05
CA LEU A 38 -6.21 6.89 3.11
C LEU A 38 -6.72 8.28 3.49
N ALA A 39 -6.98 9.11 2.48
CA ALA A 39 -7.41 10.48 2.73
C ALA A 39 -8.77 10.53 3.41
N ASN A 40 -9.72 9.71 2.96
CA ASN A 40 -11.11 9.80 3.41
C ASN A 40 -11.40 8.99 4.67
N LYS A 41 -10.82 7.80 4.79
CA LYS A 41 -11.11 6.92 5.93
C LYS A 41 -10.12 7.06 7.06
N LYS A 42 -8.87 7.30 6.74
CA LYS A 42 -7.80 7.40 7.74
C LYS A 42 -7.34 8.82 7.96
N GLN A 43 -7.72 9.75 7.08
CA GLN A 43 -7.29 11.14 7.11
C GLN A 43 -5.76 11.24 7.10
N ILE A 44 -5.14 10.41 6.26
CA ILE A 44 -3.70 10.35 6.08
C ILE A 44 -3.35 10.76 4.66
N ASP A 45 -2.39 11.69 4.53
CA ASP A 45 -1.80 12.03 3.24
C ASP A 45 -0.72 11.00 2.95
N ILE A 46 -0.84 10.31 1.81
CA ILE A 46 0.09 9.23 1.43
C ILE A 46 1.54 9.69 1.36
N PHE A 47 1.77 10.99 1.27
CA PHE A 47 3.10 11.55 1.19
C PHE A 47 3.94 11.30 2.45
N PHE A 48 3.29 11.23 3.61
CA PHE A 48 4.01 11.22 4.89
C PHE A 48 4.39 9.86 5.47
N PRO A 49 3.59 8.78 5.34
CA PRO A 49 3.98 7.50 5.92
C PRO A 49 5.21 6.91 5.25
N ASP A 50 6.07 6.25 6.04
CA ASP A 50 7.18 5.50 5.46
C ASP A 50 6.68 4.17 4.89
N GLU A 51 7.61 3.38 4.31
CA GLU A 51 7.24 2.14 3.62
C GLU A 51 6.62 1.09 4.54
N ASP A 52 7.13 0.96 5.76
CA ASP A 52 6.58 -0.01 6.72
C ASP A 52 5.15 0.37 7.12
N GLU A 53 4.92 1.65 7.34
CA GLU A 53 3.58 2.15 7.66
C GLU A 53 2.63 1.96 6.48
N LEU A 54 3.10 2.26 5.26
CA LEU A 54 2.28 2.09 4.07
C LEU A 54 1.87 0.64 3.86
N ILE A 55 2.77 -0.31 4.14
CA ILE A 55 2.44 -1.73 4.03
C ILE A 55 1.35 -2.12 5.01
N LYS A 56 1.43 -1.65 6.25
CA LYS A 56 0.38 -1.91 7.24
C LYS A 56 -0.97 -1.37 6.77
N LEU A 57 -0.96 -0.14 6.27
CA LEU A 57 -2.18 0.49 5.77
C LEU A 57 -2.73 -0.21 4.56
N LEU A 58 -1.86 -0.65 3.66
CA LEU A 58 -2.28 -1.38 2.47
C LEU A 58 -2.91 -2.73 2.83
N LYS A 59 -2.32 -3.45 3.80
CA LYS A 59 -2.90 -4.69 4.30
C LYS A 59 -4.29 -4.44 4.89
N GLU A 60 -4.44 -3.39 5.65
CA GLU A 60 -5.74 -3.02 6.20
C GLU A 60 -6.74 -2.73 5.10
N TYR A 61 -6.33 -1.97 4.08
CA TYR A 61 -7.18 -1.65 2.93
C TYR A 61 -7.63 -2.91 2.20
N MET A 62 -6.71 -3.85 2.02
CA MET A 62 -6.99 -5.12 1.33
C MET A 62 -7.81 -6.09 2.19
N GLY A 63 -7.88 -5.86 3.50
CA GLY A 63 -8.56 -6.74 4.40
C GLY A 63 -7.75 -7.96 4.83
N GLU A 64 -6.43 -7.91 4.67
CA GLU A 64 -5.58 -9.02 5.09
C GLU A 64 -5.47 -9.03 6.61
N LYS A 65 -5.79 -10.16 7.21
CA LYS A 65 -5.64 -10.34 8.66
C LYS A 65 -4.23 -10.77 8.98
N GLU A 66 -3.68 -10.20 10.03
CA GLU A 66 -2.38 -10.60 10.55
C GLU A 66 -2.46 -11.86 11.41
#